data_48b99afc7693b02755d241d8f704c8e7
#
_entry.id   48b99afc7693b02755d241d8f704c8e7
#
_cell.length_a   1.000
_cell.length_b   1.000
_cell.length_c   1.000
_cell.angle_alpha   90.00
_cell.angle_beta   90.00
_cell.angle_gamma   90.00
#
_symmetry.space_group_name_H-M   'P 1'
#
loop_
_entity.id
_entity.type
_entity.pdbx_description
1 polymer ?
#
loop_
_entity_poly.entity_id
_entity_poly.type
_entity_poly.pdbx_seq_one_letter_code
_entity_poly.pdbx_strand_id
1 'polypeptide(L)'
;MFWADRIAQDIQETRAKAGKKLLIRDEKTLSGRVHVGSMRGVAIHGLLSEVLTEMGIENEYRYELNDFDPFDSIPGYLSEEQYTKHLGKPLYTVPSPEPGFANYAEYFGAEFTGVIAKAGFTPNYYRATELYQSGKMDECIRIALERVADVRRILKEVSGSVKDEAWLPVSVVCENCGKMMTTRAHDFDGETVGYICEKSPDGCVPCGHTGRRSPFSGGSKLFWKVDWAAKWVVQGVDIEGAGKDHSTKGGSRDVANHIARELFKYESPFDVPYEFFLVGGKKMSSSKGRGSSAKEMSDLFPSAVFRLTLIGKDINQQIDVDPSGDSIPRMFDWYDDIGDKTREGITDDFTRLFALTQLPGEQATPATPWQLRFLQVAFMVQMPHMNLLQEAEVVKGSALTSEEKETLEERALYAKYWLETYAPEQHRFILQQEMPEVSLTDTQKNALKALHIFIGEQARSGEELHARLHELKTEVPIEPKELFSAIYQLFLARTSGPKAGWFLSVLPREFVLQRLEEATA
;
A
#
# COMPACT_ATOMS: atom_id res chain seq x y z
N MET A 1 23.29 -9.53 -4.48
CA MET A 1 23.20 -8.04 -4.45
C MET A 1 21.74 -7.67 -4.45
N PHE A 2 21.33 -6.85 -3.50
CA PHE A 2 19.94 -6.41 -3.37
C PHE A 2 19.49 -5.63 -4.61
N TRP A 3 18.20 -5.70 -4.95
CA TRP A 3 17.70 -5.14 -6.22
C TRP A 3 17.93 -3.64 -6.37
N ALA A 4 17.82 -2.87 -5.29
CA ALA A 4 18.01 -1.41 -5.35
C ALA A 4 19.46 -1.04 -5.61
N ASP A 5 20.41 -1.75 -4.98
CA ASP A 5 21.86 -1.54 -5.21
C ASP A 5 22.22 -1.84 -6.68
N ARG A 6 21.68 -2.93 -7.25
CA ARG A 6 21.90 -3.29 -8.66
C ARG A 6 21.39 -2.21 -9.62
N ILE A 7 20.15 -1.73 -9.42
CA ILE A 7 19.59 -0.69 -10.30
C ILE A 7 20.34 0.64 -10.11
N ALA A 8 20.73 0.98 -8.89
CA ALA A 8 21.52 2.19 -8.65
C ALA A 8 22.89 2.15 -9.37
N GLN A 9 23.53 0.97 -9.46
CA GLN A 9 24.74 0.79 -10.27
C GLN A 9 24.47 1.02 -11.77
N ASP A 10 23.40 0.42 -12.31
CA ASP A 10 23.00 0.63 -13.72
C ASP A 10 22.73 2.12 -14.01
N ILE A 11 22.10 2.82 -13.07
CA ILE A 11 21.88 4.28 -13.16
C ILE A 11 23.20 5.04 -13.12
N GLN A 12 24.12 4.67 -12.21
CA GLN A 12 25.45 5.28 -12.12
C GLN A 12 26.20 5.19 -13.45
N GLU A 13 26.22 4.00 -14.06
CA GLU A 13 26.94 3.76 -15.30
C GLU A 13 26.32 4.49 -16.51
N THR A 14 25.00 4.61 -16.55
CA THR A 14 24.29 5.12 -17.73
C THR A 14 23.88 6.58 -17.64
N ARG A 15 23.67 7.13 -16.45
CA ARG A 15 23.07 8.47 -16.23
C ARG A 15 23.95 9.42 -15.43
N ALA A 16 24.77 8.93 -14.49
CA ALA A 16 25.60 9.82 -13.69
C ALA A 16 26.71 10.47 -14.54
N LYS A 17 26.75 11.79 -14.50
CA LYS A 17 27.81 12.61 -15.11
C LYS A 17 28.39 13.51 -14.05
N ALA A 18 29.70 13.76 -14.11
CA ALA A 18 30.35 14.63 -13.13
C ALA A 18 29.67 16.00 -13.05
N GLY A 19 29.31 16.40 -11.85
CA GLY A 19 28.67 17.70 -11.57
C GLY A 19 27.19 17.79 -11.98
N LYS A 20 26.56 16.69 -12.40
CA LYS A 20 25.11 16.66 -12.68
C LYS A 20 24.34 16.02 -11.52
N LYS A 21 23.41 16.78 -10.93
CA LYS A 21 22.39 16.27 -10.02
C LYS A 21 21.32 15.53 -10.82
N LEU A 22 21.04 14.27 -10.48
CA LEU A 22 20.02 13.46 -11.14
C LEU A 22 18.62 13.80 -10.59
N LEU A 23 17.62 13.87 -11.47
CA LEU A 23 16.23 14.05 -11.07
C LEU A 23 15.45 12.74 -11.22
N ILE A 24 14.96 12.23 -10.11
CA ILE A 24 14.03 11.11 -10.01
C ILE A 24 12.62 11.70 -9.88
N ARG A 25 11.67 11.20 -10.69
CA ARG A 25 10.29 11.69 -10.66
C ARG A 25 9.30 10.53 -10.51
N ASP A 26 8.20 10.80 -9.82
CA ASP A 26 7.01 9.95 -9.78
C ASP A 26 5.76 10.84 -9.68
N GLU A 27 4.57 10.29 -9.95
CA GLU A 27 3.33 11.06 -9.88
C GLU A 27 2.12 10.24 -9.46
N LYS A 28 1.12 10.94 -8.93
CA LYS A 28 -0.22 10.39 -8.69
C LYS A 28 -1.31 11.41 -8.93
N THR A 29 -2.30 11.04 -9.74
CA THR A 29 -3.57 11.77 -9.84
C THR A 29 -4.38 11.56 -8.58
N LEU A 30 -4.82 12.67 -7.97
CA LEU A 30 -5.53 12.69 -6.68
C LEU A 30 -7.06 12.53 -6.86
N SER A 31 -7.49 11.53 -7.62
CA SER A 31 -8.90 11.28 -7.96
C SER A 31 -9.74 10.63 -6.84
N GLY A 32 -9.20 10.52 -5.63
CA GLY A 32 -9.81 9.90 -4.45
C GLY A 32 -8.77 9.29 -3.54
N ARG A 33 -9.21 8.49 -2.56
CA ARG A 33 -8.29 7.73 -1.69
C ARG A 33 -7.32 6.91 -2.52
N VAL A 34 -6.04 7.15 -2.29
CA VAL A 34 -4.99 6.46 -3.05
C VAL A 34 -4.87 5.02 -2.56
N HIS A 35 -4.94 4.06 -3.48
CA HIS A 35 -4.76 2.65 -3.14
C HIS A 35 -3.29 2.32 -2.84
N VAL A 36 -3.04 1.30 -1.99
CA VAL A 36 -1.67 0.92 -1.57
C VAL A 36 -0.75 0.56 -2.74
N GLY A 37 -1.28 0.10 -3.87
CA GLY A 37 -0.49 -0.18 -5.08
C GLY A 37 0.32 1.01 -5.59
N SER A 38 -0.14 2.24 -5.35
CA SER A 38 0.61 3.46 -5.71
C SER A 38 1.85 3.66 -4.84
N MET A 39 1.90 3.07 -3.65
CA MET A 39 3.09 3.10 -2.79
C MET A 39 4.26 2.29 -3.38
N ARG A 40 4.01 1.38 -4.34
CA ARG A 40 5.08 0.61 -4.98
C ARG A 40 6.03 1.53 -5.77
N GLY A 41 5.49 2.45 -6.58
CA GLY A 41 6.30 3.47 -7.27
C GLY A 41 7.04 4.36 -6.29
N VAL A 42 6.33 4.92 -5.30
CA VAL A 42 6.93 5.75 -4.23
C VAL A 42 8.13 5.06 -3.58
N ALA A 43 7.95 3.79 -3.18
CA ALA A 43 9.00 3.04 -2.47
C ALA A 43 10.21 2.75 -3.37
N ILE A 44 10.00 2.43 -4.65
CA ILE A 44 11.08 2.17 -5.60
C ILE A 44 11.89 3.45 -5.85
N HIS A 45 11.22 4.55 -6.20
CA HIS A 45 11.90 5.81 -6.49
C HIS A 45 12.57 6.42 -5.25
N GLY A 46 11.88 6.37 -4.10
CA GLY A 46 12.44 6.84 -2.82
C GLY A 46 13.67 6.04 -2.40
N LEU A 47 13.60 4.70 -2.47
CA LEU A 47 14.74 3.86 -2.13
C LEU A 47 15.92 4.04 -3.08
N LEU A 48 15.67 4.18 -4.39
CA LEU A 48 16.73 4.48 -5.36
C LEU A 48 17.40 5.82 -5.06
N SER A 49 16.63 6.84 -4.65
CA SER A 49 17.19 8.13 -4.22
C SER A 49 18.12 7.97 -3.01
N GLU A 50 17.73 7.18 -2.02
CA GLU A 50 18.53 6.91 -0.83
C GLU A 50 19.81 6.15 -1.18
N VAL A 51 19.73 5.06 -1.95
CA VAL A 51 20.89 4.27 -2.35
C VAL A 51 21.85 5.06 -3.23
N LEU A 52 21.37 5.87 -4.17
CA LEU A 52 22.20 6.77 -4.96
C LEU A 52 22.93 7.78 -4.06
N THR A 53 22.26 8.29 -3.03
CA THR A 53 22.86 9.20 -2.05
C THR A 53 23.95 8.49 -1.24
N GLU A 54 23.73 7.25 -0.79
CA GLU A 54 24.76 6.41 -0.13
C GLU A 54 25.98 6.18 -1.05
N MET A 55 25.76 6.05 -2.36
CA MET A 55 26.83 5.94 -3.37
C MET A 55 27.55 7.27 -3.67
N GLY A 56 27.15 8.38 -3.04
CA GLY A 56 27.71 9.71 -3.27
C GLY A 56 27.23 10.36 -4.57
N ILE A 57 26.15 9.89 -5.16
CA ILE A 57 25.56 10.45 -6.38
C ILE A 57 24.50 11.48 -6.00
N GLU A 58 24.75 12.73 -6.38
CA GLU A 58 23.82 13.82 -6.12
C GLU A 58 22.52 13.62 -6.89
N ASN A 59 21.41 13.59 -6.16
CA ASN A 59 20.10 13.37 -6.75
C ASN A 59 19.00 14.12 -6.01
N GLU A 60 17.81 14.17 -6.61
CA GLU A 60 16.61 14.74 -6.03
C GLU A 60 15.42 13.86 -6.42
N TYR A 61 14.62 13.47 -5.45
CA TYR A 61 13.34 12.80 -5.67
C TYR A 61 12.21 13.82 -5.61
N ARG A 62 11.50 14.01 -6.73
CA ARG A 62 10.29 14.84 -6.82
C ARG A 62 9.05 13.99 -7.01
N TYR A 63 8.01 14.35 -6.29
CA TYR A 63 6.72 13.69 -6.40
C TYR A 63 5.61 14.67 -6.81
N GLU A 64 4.98 14.40 -7.95
CA GLU A 64 3.87 15.21 -8.43
C GLU A 64 2.56 14.78 -7.78
N LEU A 65 1.92 15.72 -7.12
CA LEU A 65 0.53 15.66 -6.72
C LEU A 65 -0.31 16.21 -7.89
N ASN A 66 -0.76 15.32 -8.79
CA ASN A 66 -1.47 15.74 -9.99
C ASN A 66 -2.93 16.11 -9.65
N ASP A 67 -3.13 17.39 -9.48
CA ASP A 67 -4.38 18.05 -9.12
C ASP A 67 -5.08 18.70 -10.33
N PHE A 68 -4.45 18.67 -11.52
CA PHE A 68 -5.01 19.27 -12.74
C PHE A 68 -5.69 18.25 -13.66
N ASP A 69 -5.68 16.97 -13.32
CA ASP A 69 -6.52 15.99 -14.02
C ASP A 69 -8.00 16.26 -13.75
N PRO A 70 -8.89 15.88 -14.67
CA PRO A 70 -10.32 16.03 -14.46
C PRO A 70 -10.84 15.09 -13.37
N PHE A 71 -11.83 15.56 -12.62
CA PHE A 71 -12.66 14.71 -11.75
C PHE A 71 -13.55 13.84 -12.63
N ASP A 72 -13.10 12.63 -12.94
CA ASP A 72 -13.69 11.74 -13.94
C ASP A 72 -14.75 10.78 -13.38
N SER A 73 -14.74 10.56 -12.08
CA SER A 73 -15.66 9.64 -11.40
C SER A 73 -15.86 10.03 -9.95
N ILE A 74 -17.01 9.67 -9.38
CA ILE A 74 -17.33 9.87 -7.97
C ILE A 74 -17.03 8.56 -7.23
N PRO A 75 -16.06 8.54 -6.29
CA PRO A 75 -15.83 7.37 -5.46
C PRO A 75 -17.07 7.01 -4.63
N GLY A 76 -17.35 5.71 -4.47
CA GLY A 76 -18.58 5.22 -3.82
C GLY A 76 -18.73 5.58 -2.33
N TYR A 77 -17.72 6.19 -1.71
CA TYR A 77 -17.78 6.71 -0.34
C TYR A 77 -18.12 8.21 -0.29
N LEU A 78 -18.37 8.87 -1.45
CA LEU A 78 -18.78 10.26 -1.55
C LEU A 78 -20.23 10.38 -2.02
N SER A 79 -20.87 11.52 -1.71
CA SER A 79 -22.25 11.80 -2.11
C SER A 79 -22.32 12.14 -3.60
N GLU A 80 -23.02 11.31 -4.38
CA GLU A 80 -23.29 11.59 -5.79
C GLU A 80 -24.03 12.93 -5.98
N GLU A 81 -24.99 13.24 -5.12
CA GLU A 81 -25.77 14.48 -5.19
C GLU A 81 -24.87 15.72 -5.10
N GLN A 82 -23.87 15.69 -4.21
CA GLN A 82 -22.97 16.83 -4.02
C GLN A 82 -21.95 16.96 -5.15
N TYR A 83 -21.43 15.82 -5.66
CA TYR A 83 -20.27 15.81 -6.54
C TYR A 83 -20.58 15.71 -8.03
N THR A 84 -21.77 15.26 -8.47
CA THR A 84 -22.14 15.12 -9.89
C THR A 84 -21.93 16.41 -10.70
N LYS A 85 -22.26 17.58 -10.14
CA LYS A 85 -22.06 18.88 -10.80
C LYS A 85 -20.59 19.23 -11.05
N HIS A 86 -19.66 18.55 -10.37
CA HIS A 86 -18.21 18.76 -10.47
C HIS A 86 -17.54 17.80 -11.45
N LEU A 87 -18.22 16.76 -11.91
CA LEU A 87 -17.67 15.83 -12.90
C LEU A 87 -17.14 16.60 -14.12
N GLY A 88 -15.93 16.25 -14.54
CA GLY A 88 -15.22 16.82 -15.67
C GLY A 88 -14.45 18.12 -15.38
N LYS A 89 -14.53 18.67 -14.16
CA LYS A 89 -13.72 19.82 -13.73
C LYS A 89 -12.33 19.37 -13.28
N PRO A 90 -11.29 20.22 -13.37
CA PRO A 90 -10.00 19.95 -12.76
C PRO A 90 -10.14 19.71 -11.25
N LEU A 91 -9.41 18.72 -10.71
CA LEU A 91 -9.50 18.29 -9.31
C LEU A 91 -9.28 19.41 -8.30
N TYR A 92 -8.37 20.36 -8.59
CA TYR A 92 -8.09 21.50 -7.73
C TYR A 92 -9.27 22.47 -7.60
N THR A 93 -10.29 22.38 -8.49
CA THR A 93 -11.50 23.21 -8.44
C THR A 93 -12.69 22.52 -7.79
N VAL A 94 -12.54 21.24 -7.46
CA VAL A 94 -13.58 20.44 -6.80
C VAL A 94 -13.51 20.70 -5.29
N PRO A 95 -14.64 20.95 -4.59
CA PRO A 95 -14.62 21.19 -3.16
C PRO A 95 -14.11 19.98 -2.37
N SER A 96 -13.43 20.25 -1.26
CA SER A 96 -12.99 19.20 -0.34
C SER A 96 -14.19 18.45 0.25
N PRO A 97 -14.08 17.11 0.45
CA PRO A 97 -15.10 16.35 1.18
C PRO A 97 -15.16 16.69 2.67
N GLU A 98 -14.06 17.19 3.23
CA GLU A 98 -13.95 17.54 4.64
C GLU A 98 -13.52 19.00 4.82
N PRO A 99 -13.95 19.68 5.89
CA PRO A 99 -13.51 21.02 6.21
C PRO A 99 -12.01 21.07 6.52
N GLY A 100 -11.39 22.23 6.33
CA GLY A 100 -9.96 22.45 6.63
C GLY A 100 -9.02 22.28 5.44
N PHE A 101 -9.50 21.85 4.29
CA PHE A 101 -8.73 21.75 3.05
C PHE A 101 -9.33 22.66 1.97
N ALA A 102 -8.49 23.31 1.17
CA ALA A 102 -8.94 24.25 0.16
C ALA A 102 -9.74 23.58 -0.98
N ASN A 103 -9.41 22.31 -1.30
CA ASN A 103 -10.07 21.58 -2.37
C ASN A 103 -9.91 20.06 -2.20
N TYR A 104 -10.56 19.33 -3.09
CA TYR A 104 -10.55 17.87 -3.17
C TYR A 104 -9.14 17.27 -3.23
N ALA A 105 -8.29 17.81 -4.12
CA ALA A 105 -6.94 17.30 -4.31
C ALA A 105 -6.06 17.54 -3.09
N GLU A 106 -6.25 18.64 -2.35
CA GLU A 106 -5.54 18.87 -1.08
C GLU A 106 -5.89 17.85 -0.01
N TYR A 107 -7.17 17.52 0.13
CA TYR A 107 -7.60 16.53 1.12
C TYR A 107 -6.96 15.16 0.87
N PHE A 108 -7.12 14.60 -0.33
CA PHE A 108 -6.56 13.30 -0.66
C PHE A 108 -5.03 13.32 -0.80
N GLY A 109 -4.48 14.46 -1.20
CA GLY A 109 -3.03 14.68 -1.22
C GLY A 109 -2.42 14.63 0.17
N ALA A 110 -3.04 15.28 1.16
CA ALA A 110 -2.59 15.25 2.56
C ALA A 110 -2.65 13.85 3.17
N GLU A 111 -3.73 13.09 2.92
CA GLU A 111 -3.81 11.68 3.34
C GLU A 111 -2.65 10.87 2.76
N PHE A 112 -2.40 11.00 1.46
CA PHE A 112 -1.39 10.20 0.78
C PHE A 112 0.04 10.59 1.16
N THR A 113 0.35 11.89 1.25
CA THR A 113 1.69 12.35 1.70
C THR A 113 2.00 11.93 3.13
N GLY A 114 0.99 11.86 4.00
CA GLY A 114 1.12 11.28 5.34
C GLY A 114 1.53 9.80 5.32
N VAL A 115 0.99 9.00 4.38
CA VAL A 115 1.40 7.60 4.20
C VAL A 115 2.82 7.49 3.65
N ILE A 116 3.20 8.35 2.71
CA ILE A 116 4.57 8.40 2.16
C ILE A 116 5.57 8.71 3.28
N ALA A 117 5.27 9.72 4.12
CA ALA A 117 6.09 10.07 5.27
C ALA A 117 6.19 8.95 6.30
N LYS A 118 5.08 8.23 6.58
CA LYS A 118 5.07 7.06 7.46
C LYS A 118 6.00 5.94 6.95
N ALA A 119 6.11 5.77 5.63
CA ALA A 119 7.06 4.84 5.04
C ALA A 119 8.52 5.35 5.02
N GLY A 120 8.77 6.54 5.59
CA GLY A 120 10.09 7.16 5.70
C GLY A 120 10.61 7.80 4.40
N PHE A 121 9.77 7.98 3.39
CA PHE A 121 10.17 8.66 2.16
C PHE A 121 9.83 10.15 2.23
N THR A 122 10.73 10.99 1.75
CA THR A 122 10.63 12.46 1.83
C THR A 122 10.87 13.13 0.47
N PRO A 123 10.01 12.90 -0.53
CA PRO A 123 10.16 13.55 -1.81
C PRO A 123 9.86 15.06 -1.72
N ASN A 124 10.41 15.83 -2.65
CA ASN A 124 10.00 17.21 -2.87
C ASN A 124 8.69 17.24 -3.63
N TYR A 125 7.61 17.63 -2.96
CA TYR A 125 6.28 17.68 -3.56
C TYR A 125 6.09 18.94 -4.41
N TYR A 126 5.36 18.80 -5.51
CA TYR A 126 4.88 19.90 -6.35
C TYR A 126 3.52 19.54 -6.97
N ARG A 127 2.80 20.53 -7.50
CA ARG A 127 1.47 20.35 -8.09
C ARG A 127 1.50 20.48 -9.61
N ALA A 128 0.67 19.70 -10.31
CA ALA A 128 0.50 19.86 -11.75
C ALA A 128 -0.02 21.25 -12.11
N THR A 129 -0.95 21.81 -11.33
CA THR A 129 -1.43 23.20 -11.50
C THR A 129 -0.31 24.22 -11.49
N GLU A 130 0.71 24.07 -10.66
CA GLU A 130 1.85 24.99 -10.59
C GLU A 130 2.65 25.01 -11.89
N LEU A 131 2.86 23.84 -12.51
CA LEU A 131 3.56 23.74 -13.79
C LEU A 131 2.78 24.42 -14.91
N TYR A 132 1.48 24.19 -14.96
CA TYR A 132 0.63 24.73 -16.01
C TYR A 132 0.35 26.22 -15.83
N GLN A 133 -0.06 26.67 -14.65
CA GLN A 133 -0.41 28.06 -14.40
C GLN A 133 0.79 29.02 -14.43
N SER A 134 1.99 28.51 -14.10
CA SER A 134 3.23 29.31 -14.22
C SER A 134 3.72 29.49 -15.65
N GLY A 135 3.08 28.84 -16.64
CA GLY A 135 3.52 28.87 -18.04
C GLY A 135 4.69 27.95 -18.37
N LYS A 136 5.20 27.16 -17.41
CA LYS A 136 6.33 26.23 -17.67
C LYS A 136 6.00 25.18 -18.73
N MET A 137 4.74 24.82 -18.89
CA MET A 137 4.25 23.85 -19.89
C MET A 137 3.99 24.48 -21.26
N ASP A 138 3.96 25.81 -21.37
CA ASP A 138 3.44 26.53 -22.55
C ASP A 138 4.21 26.20 -23.83
N GLU A 139 5.52 26.12 -23.77
CA GLU A 139 6.34 25.74 -24.94
C GLU A 139 6.06 24.30 -25.40
N CYS A 140 5.90 23.36 -24.48
CA CYS A 140 5.54 21.98 -24.83
C CYS A 140 4.13 21.89 -25.40
N ILE A 141 3.20 22.69 -24.89
CA ILE A 141 1.83 22.80 -25.44
C ILE A 141 1.90 23.36 -26.86
N ARG A 142 2.66 24.41 -27.12
CA ARG A 142 2.86 25.02 -28.45
C ARG A 142 3.40 24.01 -29.44
N ILE A 143 4.51 23.36 -29.11
CA ILE A 143 5.13 22.33 -29.96
C ILE A 143 4.13 21.20 -30.27
N ALA A 144 3.38 20.72 -29.28
CA ALA A 144 2.42 19.64 -29.47
C ALA A 144 1.25 20.04 -30.39
N LEU A 145 0.79 21.30 -30.33
CA LEU A 145 -0.26 21.84 -31.19
C LEU A 145 0.25 22.09 -32.61
N GLU A 146 1.40 22.74 -32.79
CA GLU A 146 2.00 23.01 -34.09
C GLU A 146 2.39 21.73 -34.83
N ARG A 147 2.83 20.71 -34.09
CA ARG A 147 3.27 19.44 -34.64
C ARG A 147 2.24 18.31 -34.37
N VAL A 148 0.96 18.63 -34.32
CA VAL A 148 -0.11 17.67 -34.04
C VAL A 148 -0.12 16.47 -35.00
N ALA A 149 0.27 16.66 -36.25
CA ALA A 149 0.39 15.58 -37.23
C ALA A 149 1.42 14.52 -36.78
N ASP A 150 2.56 14.94 -36.20
CA ASP A 150 3.55 14.03 -35.64
C ASP A 150 2.99 13.30 -34.41
N VAL A 151 2.26 13.99 -33.54
CA VAL A 151 1.62 13.36 -32.37
C VAL A 151 0.63 12.28 -32.81
N ARG A 152 -0.23 12.58 -33.80
CA ARG A 152 -1.18 11.59 -34.37
C ARG A 152 -0.48 10.40 -34.98
N ARG A 153 0.60 10.63 -35.76
CA ARG A 153 1.42 9.59 -36.36
C ARG A 153 2.02 8.68 -35.27
N ILE A 154 2.67 9.24 -34.27
CA ILE A 154 3.28 8.47 -33.16
C ILE A 154 2.23 7.64 -32.43
N LEU A 155 1.08 8.22 -32.08
CA LEU A 155 -0.02 7.50 -31.43
C LEU A 155 -0.48 6.31 -32.25
N LYS A 156 -0.63 6.48 -33.57
CA LYS A 156 -1.03 5.41 -34.49
C LYS A 156 0.03 4.32 -34.63
N GLU A 157 1.29 4.71 -34.86
CA GLU A 157 2.39 3.77 -35.14
C GLU A 157 2.78 2.97 -33.91
N VAL A 158 2.83 3.61 -32.73
CA VAL A 158 3.32 2.99 -31.49
C VAL A 158 2.20 2.22 -30.76
N SER A 159 1.00 2.81 -30.64
CA SER A 159 -0.08 2.23 -29.83
C SER A 159 -1.34 1.86 -30.61
N GLY A 160 -1.35 2.00 -31.93
CA GLY A 160 -2.54 1.75 -32.77
C GLY A 160 -3.68 2.75 -32.56
N SER A 161 -3.48 3.81 -31.75
CA SER A 161 -4.52 4.80 -31.45
C SER A 161 -4.69 5.79 -32.59
N VAL A 162 -5.73 5.60 -33.40
CA VAL A 162 -6.05 6.51 -34.50
C VAL A 162 -6.83 7.73 -33.98
N LYS A 163 -6.39 8.91 -34.36
CA LYS A 163 -7.06 10.20 -34.11
C LYS A 163 -7.52 10.79 -35.44
N ASP A 164 -8.69 11.46 -35.41
CA ASP A 164 -9.17 12.20 -36.58
C ASP A 164 -8.29 13.43 -36.90
N GLU A 165 -8.46 14.00 -38.10
CA GLU A 165 -7.63 15.14 -38.54
C GLU A 165 -7.88 16.41 -37.74
N ALA A 166 -9.06 16.57 -37.17
CA ALA A 166 -9.43 17.74 -36.37
C ALA A 166 -9.00 17.60 -34.90
N TRP A 167 -8.56 16.41 -34.47
CA TRP A 167 -8.18 16.18 -33.08
C TRP A 167 -6.92 16.96 -32.70
N LEU A 168 -6.98 17.66 -31.57
CA LEU A 168 -5.84 18.32 -30.92
C LEU A 168 -5.48 17.63 -29.60
N PRO A 169 -4.17 17.61 -29.22
CA PRO A 169 -3.68 16.92 -28.02
C PRO A 169 -3.89 17.71 -26.73
N VAL A 170 -4.98 18.49 -26.61
CA VAL A 170 -5.31 19.29 -25.44
C VAL A 170 -6.77 19.15 -25.03
N SER A 171 -7.02 19.21 -23.75
CA SER A 171 -8.34 19.39 -23.14
C SER A 171 -8.46 20.81 -22.61
N VAL A 172 -9.30 21.62 -23.24
CA VAL A 172 -9.49 23.04 -22.87
C VAL A 172 -10.41 23.13 -21.65
N VAL A 173 -10.07 23.97 -20.68
CA VAL A 173 -10.95 24.27 -19.55
C VAL A 173 -12.04 25.22 -20.03
N CYS A 174 -13.29 24.78 -20.08
CA CYS A 174 -14.41 25.55 -20.55
C CYS A 174 -14.61 26.84 -19.73
N GLU A 175 -14.64 27.99 -20.37
CA GLU A 175 -14.78 29.31 -19.69
C GLU A 175 -16.14 29.48 -19.01
N ASN A 176 -17.19 28.80 -19.51
CA ASN A 176 -18.53 28.89 -18.96
C ASN A 176 -18.76 27.96 -17.74
N CYS A 177 -18.38 26.67 -17.84
CA CYS A 177 -18.70 25.70 -16.78
C CYS A 177 -17.48 25.15 -16.03
N GLY A 178 -16.26 25.48 -16.45
CA GLY A 178 -15.01 25.04 -15.84
C GLY A 178 -14.64 23.56 -16.09
N LYS A 179 -15.42 22.85 -16.89
CA LYS A 179 -15.15 21.43 -17.22
C LYS A 179 -14.14 21.32 -18.35
N MET A 180 -13.31 20.28 -18.30
CA MET A 180 -12.32 19.99 -19.33
C MET A 180 -12.55 18.64 -20.03
N MET A 181 -13.26 17.70 -19.42
CA MET A 181 -13.61 16.42 -20.07
C MET A 181 -14.68 16.59 -21.16
N THR A 182 -15.50 17.61 -21.05
CA THR A 182 -16.62 17.88 -21.96
C THR A 182 -16.24 18.71 -23.17
N THR A 183 -15.01 19.23 -23.24
CA THR A 183 -14.54 20.05 -24.34
C THR A 183 -13.94 19.22 -25.48
N ARG A 184 -14.18 19.65 -26.70
CA ARG A 184 -13.47 19.22 -27.91
C ARG A 184 -12.79 20.44 -28.52
N ALA A 185 -11.47 20.43 -28.51
CA ALA A 185 -10.65 21.40 -29.23
C ALA A 185 -10.63 21.06 -30.72
N HIS A 186 -10.59 22.06 -31.60
CA HIS A 186 -10.70 21.83 -33.03
C HIS A 186 -9.67 22.56 -33.91
N ASP A 187 -9.27 23.77 -33.61
CA ASP A 187 -8.28 24.51 -34.38
C ASP A 187 -7.34 25.33 -33.48
N PHE A 188 -6.13 25.58 -33.96
CA PHE A 188 -5.12 26.37 -33.28
C PHE A 188 -4.56 27.40 -34.26
N ASP A 189 -4.59 28.68 -33.90
CA ASP A 189 -4.13 29.80 -34.73
C ASP A 189 -2.73 30.32 -34.35
N GLY A 190 -2.04 29.67 -33.43
CA GLY A 190 -0.75 30.08 -32.87
C GLY A 190 -0.86 30.70 -31.49
N GLU A 191 -1.99 31.27 -31.12
CA GLU A 191 -2.24 31.95 -29.82
C GLU A 191 -3.41 31.34 -29.07
N THR A 192 -4.47 30.96 -29.78
CA THR A 192 -5.72 30.46 -29.20
C THR A 192 -6.16 29.14 -29.82
N VAL A 193 -6.91 28.35 -29.04
CA VAL A 193 -7.56 27.13 -29.47
C VAL A 193 -9.07 27.33 -29.46
N GLY A 194 -9.73 27.02 -30.60
CA GLY A 194 -11.17 26.91 -30.68
C GLY A 194 -11.68 25.66 -29.99
N TYR A 195 -12.81 25.75 -29.28
CA TYR A 195 -13.38 24.58 -28.59
C TYR A 195 -14.91 24.64 -28.50
N ILE A 196 -15.50 23.44 -28.38
CA ILE A 196 -16.93 23.26 -28.11
C ILE A 196 -17.07 22.36 -26.86
N CYS A 197 -17.88 22.77 -25.90
CA CYS A 197 -18.24 21.98 -24.73
C CYS A 197 -19.47 21.12 -25.05
N GLU A 198 -19.25 19.96 -25.67
CA GLU A 198 -20.31 19.11 -26.23
C GLU A 198 -20.20 17.62 -25.87
N LYS A 199 -19.03 17.15 -25.39
CA LYS A 199 -18.83 15.76 -25.03
C LYS A 199 -19.55 15.43 -23.72
N SER A 200 -20.07 14.21 -23.61
CA SER A 200 -20.76 13.74 -22.41
C SER A 200 -20.16 12.39 -21.94
N PRO A 201 -18.85 12.35 -21.55
CA PRO A 201 -18.26 11.13 -21.03
C PRO A 201 -18.76 10.86 -19.61
N ASP A 202 -19.04 9.60 -19.28
CA ASP A 202 -19.26 9.09 -17.91
C ASP A 202 -20.20 9.95 -17.02
N GLY A 203 -21.33 10.41 -17.58
CA GLY A 203 -22.32 11.22 -16.87
C GLY A 203 -21.99 12.73 -16.75
N CYS A 204 -20.89 13.18 -17.34
CA CYS A 204 -20.60 14.62 -17.41
C CYS A 204 -21.56 15.34 -18.34
N VAL A 205 -22.27 16.33 -17.84
CA VAL A 205 -23.19 17.14 -18.65
C VAL A 205 -22.44 18.34 -19.25
N PRO A 206 -22.34 18.46 -20.59
CA PRO A 206 -21.75 19.64 -21.24
C PRO A 206 -22.67 20.85 -21.13
N CYS A 207 -22.10 22.05 -21.28
CA CYS A 207 -22.91 23.29 -21.22
C CYS A 207 -23.23 23.87 -22.59
N GLY A 208 -22.79 23.29 -23.69
CA GLY A 208 -23.02 23.75 -25.06
C GLY A 208 -22.21 24.98 -25.48
N HIS A 209 -21.34 25.50 -24.62
CA HIS A 209 -20.55 26.70 -24.91
C HIS A 209 -19.55 26.48 -26.04
N THR A 210 -19.48 27.42 -26.96
CA THR A 210 -18.45 27.48 -28.01
C THR A 210 -17.62 28.74 -27.80
N GLY A 211 -16.32 28.60 -27.83
CA GLY A 211 -15.40 29.70 -27.56
C GLY A 211 -14.01 29.50 -28.14
N ARG A 212 -13.17 30.47 -27.95
CA ARG A 212 -11.73 30.43 -28.21
C ARG A 212 -11.00 30.98 -26.99
N ARG A 213 -9.95 30.25 -26.57
CA ARG A 213 -9.09 30.75 -25.47
C ARG A 213 -7.64 30.33 -25.68
N SER A 214 -6.73 31.02 -25.00
CA SER A 214 -5.35 30.62 -24.93
C SER A 214 -5.23 29.23 -24.28
N PRO A 215 -4.54 28.26 -24.88
CA PRO A 215 -4.28 26.97 -24.28
C PRO A 215 -3.18 27.02 -23.20
N PHE A 216 -2.48 28.14 -23.09
CA PHE A 216 -1.34 28.38 -22.22
C PHE A 216 -1.75 28.77 -20.81
N SER A 217 -0.77 28.75 -19.90
CA SER A 217 -0.91 29.25 -18.50
C SER A 217 -2.14 28.66 -17.79
N GLY A 218 -2.39 27.36 -17.96
CA GLY A 218 -3.51 26.64 -17.35
C GLY A 218 -4.83 26.73 -18.11
N GLY A 219 -4.87 27.31 -19.31
CA GLY A 219 -6.07 27.33 -20.16
C GLY A 219 -6.46 25.97 -20.72
N SER A 220 -5.52 25.07 -20.84
CA SER A 220 -5.74 23.68 -21.24
C SER A 220 -4.75 22.74 -20.53
N LYS A 221 -5.02 21.43 -20.66
CA LYS A 221 -4.10 20.36 -20.28
C LYS A 221 -3.79 19.48 -21.47
N LEU A 222 -2.53 19.08 -21.64
CA LEU A 222 -2.10 18.13 -22.66
C LEU A 222 -2.75 16.76 -22.47
N PHE A 223 -3.00 16.07 -23.57
CA PHE A 223 -3.38 14.66 -23.55
C PHE A 223 -2.32 13.84 -22.81
N TRP A 224 -2.74 13.02 -21.87
CA TRP A 224 -1.89 12.45 -20.82
C TRP A 224 -0.59 11.76 -21.31
N LYS A 225 -0.58 11.08 -22.47
CA LYS A 225 0.65 10.48 -23.02
C LYS A 225 1.64 11.53 -23.53
N VAL A 226 1.13 12.70 -23.97
CA VAL A 226 1.94 13.86 -24.37
C VAL A 226 2.37 14.65 -23.14
N ASP A 227 1.46 14.83 -22.18
CA ASP A 227 1.71 15.47 -20.88
C ASP A 227 2.87 14.81 -20.14
N TRP A 228 2.87 13.49 -20.12
CA TRP A 228 3.94 12.71 -19.46
C TRP A 228 5.32 13.03 -20.04
N ALA A 229 5.46 12.96 -21.37
CA ALA A 229 6.70 13.31 -22.06
C ALA A 229 7.08 14.79 -21.88
N ALA A 230 6.11 15.71 -21.93
CA ALA A 230 6.33 17.14 -21.71
C ALA A 230 6.86 17.44 -20.30
N LYS A 231 6.34 16.77 -19.29
CA LYS A 231 6.82 16.89 -17.90
C LYS A 231 8.27 16.45 -17.73
N TRP A 232 8.70 15.41 -18.48
CA TRP A 232 10.12 15.03 -18.47
C TRP A 232 11.02 16.17 -18.95
N VAL A 233 10.62 16.80 -20.05
CA VAL A 233 11.36 17.93 -20.63
C VAL A 233 11.41 19.12 -19.69
N VAL A 234 10.23 19.55 -19.21
CA VAL A 234 10.10 20.76 -18.39
C VAL A 234 10.86 20.65 -17.08
N GLN A 235 10.96 19.45 -16.53
CA GLN A 235 11.63 19.23 -15.26
C GLN A 235 13.08 18.74 -15.39
N GLY A 236 13.46 18.23 -16.56
CA GLY A 236 14.78 17.62 -16.74
C GLY A 236 14.91 16.26 -16.06
N VAL A 237 13.89 15.39 -16.21
CA VAL A 237 13.81 14.09 -15.53
C VAL A 237 14.85 13.11 -16.08
N ASP A 238 15.65 12.52 -15.20
CA ASP A 238 16.65 11.51 -15.54
C ASP A 238 16.18 10.08 -15.29
N ILE A 239 15.33 9.88 -14.28
CA ILE A 239 14.88 8.56 -13.81
C ILE A 239 13.39 8.64 -13.51
N GLU A 240 12.63 7.74 -14.10
CA GLU A 240 11.22 7.54 -13.76
C GLU A 240 10.79 6.14 -14.18
N GLY A 241 10.25 5.38 -13.23
CA GLY A 241 9.67 4.06 -13.48
C GLY A 241 8.17 4.11 -13.64
N ALA A 242 7.59 3.00 -14.05
CA ALA A 242 6.15 2.82 -14.11
C ALA A 242 5.76 1.37 -13.88
N GLY A 243 4.50 1.14 -13.53
CA GLY A 243 3.95 -0.22 -13.53
C GLY A 243 4.14 -0.90 -14.90
N LYS A 244 4.39 -2.19 -14.90
CA LYS A 244 4.73 -2.96 -16.12
C LYS A 244 3.75 -2.79 -17.28
N ASP A 245 2.48 -2.53 -16.97
CA ASP A 245 1.43 -2.29 -17.97
C ASP A 245 1.66 -1.02 -18.80
N HIS A 246 2.37 -0.04 -18.26
CA HIS A 246 2.78 1.17 -18.97
C HIS A 246 4.05 0.98 -19.80
N SER A 247 4.99 0.14 -19.33
CA SER A 247 6.31 -0.09 -19.96
C SER A 247 6.30 -1.18 -21.04
N THR A 248 5.15 -1.83 -21.32
CA THR A 248 5.02 -2.81 -22.40
C THR A 248 5.07 -2.12 -23.77
N LYS A 249 5.47 -2.87 -24.82
CA LYS A 249 5.47 -2.38 -26.22
C LYS A 249 4.07 -1.88 -26.60
N GLY A 250 3.97 -0.69 -27.14
CA GLY A 250 2.71 0.00 -27.44
C GLY A 250 2.01 0.61 -26.21
N GLY A 251 2.57 0.41 -25.04
CA GLY A 251 2.11 0.98 -23.79
C GLY A 251 2.30 2.50 -23.71
N SER A 252 1.87 3.07 -22.62
CA SER A 252 1.85 4.53 -22.47
C SER A 252 3.24 5.14 -22.39
N ARG A 253 4.16 4.45 -21.73
CA ARG A 253 5.55 4.88 -21.63
C ARG A 253 6.26 4.77 -22.99
N ASP A 254 5.99 3.73 -23.76
CA ASP A 254 6.55 3.57 -25.10
C ASP A 254 6.14 4.74 -26.00
N VAL A 255 4.87 5.14 -25.95
CA VAL A 255 4.38 6.35 -26.65
C VAL A 255 5.08 7.62 -26.12
N ALA A 256 5.20 7.79 -24.79
CA ALA A 256 5.85 8.94 -24.20
C ALA A 256 7.34 9.03 -24.59
N ASN A 257 8.04 7.89 -24.69
CA ASN A 257 9.42 7.80 -25.16
C ASN A 257 9.57 8.30 -26.60
N HIS A 258 8.66 7.90 -27.50
CA HIS A 258 8.64 8.38 -28.88
C HIS A 258 8.35 9.88 -28.96
N ILE A 259 7.38 10.37 -28.18
CA ILE A 259 7.04 11.80 -28.13
C ILE A 259 8.22 12.61 -27.58
N ALA A 260 8.87 12.18 -26.50
CA ALA A 260 10.02 12.87 -25.93
C ALA A 260 11.14 13.01 -26.97
N ARG A 261 11.51 11.92 -27.65
CA ARG A 261 12.60 11.91 -28.62
C ARG A 261 12.27 12.64 -29.92
N GLU A 262 11.12 12.34 -30.51
CA GLU A 262 10.80 12.81 -31.86
C GLU A 262 10.21 14.21 -31.85
N LEU A 263 9.33 14.52 -30.87
CA LEU A 263 8.66 15.82 -30.78
C LEU A 263 9.49 16.83 -29.99
N PHE A 264 9.94 16.47 -28.79
CA PHE A 264 10.61 17.39 -27.86
C PHE A 264 12.15 17.34 -27.91
N LYS A 265 12.74 16.38 -28.65
CA LYS A 265 14.22 16.20 -28.75
C LYS A 265 14.87 15.96 -27.37
N TYR A 266 14.18 15.24 -26.51
CA TYR A 266 14.60 14.90 -25.16
C TYR A 266 14.93 13.41 -25.04
N GLU A 267 16.03 13.08 -24.38
CA GLU A 267 16.39 11.70 -24.06
C GLU A 267 15.43 11.16 -23.00
N SER A 268 14.79 10.02 -23.25
CA SER A 268 13.83 9.42 -22.30
C SER A 268 14.52 9.08 -20.98
N PRO A 269 13.87 9.30 -19.84
CA PRO A 269 14.39 8.91 -18.54
C PRO A 269 14.76 7.42 -18.46
N PHE A 270 15.70 7.06 -17.58
CA PHE A 270 15.99 5.69 -17.23
C PHE A 270 14.70 5.02 -16.73
N ASP A 271 14.31 3.90 -17.35
CA ASP A 271 13.07 3.19 -17.03
C ASP A 271 13.29 2.17 -15.90
N VAL A 272 12.41 2.19 -14.92
CA VAL A 272 12.38 1.21 -13.83
C VAL A 272 11.00 0.54 -13.84
N PRO A 273 10.74 -0.42 -14.76
CA PRO A 273 9.45 -1.12 -14.80
C PRO A 273 9.30 -2.01 -13.58
N TYR A 274 8.09 -2.04 -12.99
CA TYR A 274 7.85 -2.83 -11.79
C TYR A 274 6.51 -3.57 -11.81
N GLU A 275 6.49 -4.69 -11.09
CA GLU A 275 5.31 -5.51 -10.87
C GLU A 275 4.35 -4.87 -9.85
N PHE A 276 3.09 -5.31 -9.91
CA PHE A 276 2.01 -4.76 -9.10
C PHE A 276 2.13 -5.12 -7.60
N PHE A 277 1.57 -4.24 -6.78
CA PHE A 277 1.15 -4.55 -5.44
C PHE A 277 -0.33 -4.95 -5.49
N LEU A 278 -0.64 -6.16 -5.04
CA LEU A 278 -1.97 -6.76 -4.99
C LEU A 278 -2.50 -6.79 -3.55
N VAL A 279 -3.80 -6.85 -3.41
CA VAL A 279 -4.46 -7.12 -2.13
C VAL A 279 -5.38 -8.33 -2.32
N GLY A 280 -5.04 -9.46 -1.66
CA GLY A 280 -5.76 -10.71 -1.80
C GLY A 280 -5.84 -11.20 -3.27
N GLY A 281 -4.71 -11.15 -3.99
CA GLY A 281 -4.58 -11.57 -5.39
C GLY A 281 -5.24 -10.65 -6.42
N LYS A 282 -5.74 -9.47 -6.02
CA LYS A 282 -6.48 -8.57 -6.92
C LYS A 282 -5.75 -7.26 -7.15
N LYS A 283 -5.71 -6.82 -8.41
CA LYS A 283 -5.28 -5.46 -8.77
C LYS A 283 -6.36 -4.46 -8.32
N MET A 284 -5.92 -3.39 -7.66
CA MET A 284 -6.78 -2.35 -7.11
C MET A 284 -7.08 -1.24 -8.12
N SER A 285 -8.17 -0.49 -7.87
CA SER A 285 -8.53 0.69 -8.64
C SER A 285 -9.18 1.73 -7.72
N SER A 286 -8.58 2.91 -7.63
CA SER A 286 -9.09 4.03 -6.81
C SER A 286 -10.48 4.48 -7.27
N SER A 287 -10.71 4.56 -8.58
CA SER A 287 -11.98 5.01 -9.16
C SER A 287 -13.14 4.02 -8.95
N LYS A 288 -12.84 2.74 -8.67
CA LYS A 288 -13.85 1.69 -8.46
C LYS A 288 -14.05 1.32 -7.00
N GLY A 289 -13.37 1.98 -6.06
CA GLY A 289 -13.46 1.72 -4.61
C GLY A 289 -13.06 0.28 -4.23
N ARG A 290 -12.21 -0.37 -5.03
CA ARG A 290 -11.80 -1.76 -4.82
C ARG A 290 -10.39 -1.83 -4.26
N GLY A 291 -10.25 -2.50 -3.13
CA GLY A 291 -8.98 -2.75 -2.46
C GLY A 291 -8.74 -1.81 -1.27
N SER A 292 -7.72 -2.09 -0.49
CA SER A 292 -7.35 -1.27 0.66
C SER A 292 -6.67 0.02 0.19
N SER A 293 -7.02 1.13 0.81
CA SER A 293 -6.29 2.38 0.62
C SER A 293 -4.87 2.27 1.15
N ALA A 294 -3.98 3.14 0.70
CA ALA A 294 -2.62 3.22 1.24
C ALA A 294 -2.65 3.52 2.75
N LYS A 295 -3.59 4.35 3.20
CA LYS A 295 -3.78 4.69 4.62
C LYS A 295 -4.18 3.45 5.43
N GLU A 296 -5.25 2.74 5.03
CA GLU A 296 -5.71 1.53 5.72
C GLU A 296 -4.62 0.45 5.81
N MET A 297 -3.88 0.24 4.72
CA MET A 297 -2.76 -0.71 4.72
C MET A 297 -1.62 -0.26 5.63
N SER A 298 -1.28 1.02 5.61
CA SER A 298 -0.23 1.57 6.47
C SER A 298 -0.57 1.47 7.96
N ASP A 299 -1.85 1.55 8.31
CA ASP A 299 -2.30 1.48 9.71
C ASP A 299 -2.14 0.08 10.33
N LEU A 300 -1.91 -0.94 9.50
CA LEU A 300 -1.67 -2.32 9.96
C LEU A 300 -0.22 -2.58 10.41
N PHE A 301 0.69 -1.64 10.19
CA PHE A 301 2.12 -1.85 10.43
C PHE A 301 2.80 -0.65 11.10
N PRO A 302 3.82 -0.86 11.94
CA PRO A 302 4.81 0.16 12.25
C PRO A 302 5.60 0.53 10.98
N SER A 303 6.21 1.70 10.98
CA SER A 303 6.87 2.29 9.81
C SER A 303 7.89 1.36 9.15
N ALA A 304 8.77 0.74 9.92
CA ALA A 304 9.81 -0.17 9.39
C ALA A 304 9.22 -1.44 8.74
N VAL A 305 8.17 -2.03 9.34
CA VAL A 305 7.48 -3.21 8.75
C VAL A 305 6.67 -2.82 7.53
N PHE A 306 6.03 -1.64 7.54
CA PHE A 306 5.36 -1.12 6.34
C PHE A 306 6.36 -0.90 5.20
N ARG A 307 7.51 -0.31 5.50
CA ARG A 307 8.60 -0.10 4.53
C ARG A 307 9.12 -1.44 4.00
N LEU A 308 9.36 -2.45 4.87
CA LEU A 308 9.70 -3.81 4.46
C LEU A 308 8.68 -4.39 3.47
N THR A 309 7.39 -4.22 3.76
CA THR A 309 6.31 -4.71 2.89
C THR A 309 6.40 -4.13 1.47
N LEU A 310 6.85 -2.87 1.34
CA LEU A 310 6.96 -2.17 0.07
C LEU A 310 8.24 -2.52 -0.72
N ILE A 311 9.38 -2.72 -0.04
CA ILE A 311 10.70 -2.86 -0.67
C ILE A 311 11.26 -4.29 -0.64
N GLY A 312 10.69 -5.18 0.17
CA GLY A 312 11.26 -6.50 0.46
C GLY A 312 11.30 -7.48 -0.72
N LYS A 313 10.56 -7.21 -1.79
CA LYS A 313 10.58 -8.03 -3.01
C LYS A 313 11.21 -7.27 -4.17
N ASP A 314 11.94 -7.99 -5.04
CA ASP A 314 12.48 -7.45 -6.29
C ASP A 314 11.37 -6.76 -7.11
N ILE A 315 11.75 -5.75 -7.89
CA ILE A 315 10.80 -4.98 -8.72
C ILE A 315 10.06 -5.86 -9.73
N ASN A 316 10.66 -6.98 -10.16
CA ASN A 316 10.07 -7.96 -11.08
C ASN A 316 9.13 -8.95 -10.39
N GLN A 317 8.93 -8.84 -9.09
CA GLN A 317 8.05 -9.71 -8.30
C GLN A 317 6.83 -8.93 -7.81
N GLN A 318 5.66 -9.58 -7.90
CA GLN A 318 4.44 -9.05 -7.31
C GLN A 318 4.52 -9.08 -5.78
N ILE A 319 4.04 -8.03 -5.15
CA ILE A 319 3.73 -8.01 -3.74
C ILE A 319 2.25 -8.35 -3.61
N ASP A 320 1.90 -9.30 -2.77
CA ASP A 320 0.51 -9.61 -2.44
C ASP A 320 0.35 -9.65 -0.92
N VAL A 321 -0.50 -8.76 -0.41
CA VAL A 321 -0.82 -8.68 1.02
C VAL A 321 -2.32 -8.81 1.18
N ASP A 322 -2.74 -9.87 1.83
CA ASP A 322 -4.13 -10.08 2.22
C ASP A 322 -4.29 -9.80 3.73
N PRO A 323 -4.85 -8.66 4.13
CA PRO A 323 -5.07 -8.36 5.55
C PRO A 323 -6.03 -9.35 6.24
N SER A 324 -6.92 -9.99 5.47
CA SER A 324 -7.88 -10.99 5.96
C SER A 324 -7.32 -12.42 6.02
N GLY A 325 -6.05 -12.58 5.64
CA GLY A 325 -5.30 -13.83 5.76
C GLY A 325 -4.14 -13.72 6.76
N ASP A 326 -3.12 -14.54 6.53
CA ASP A 326 -1.91 -14.58 7.39
C ASP A 326 -0.81 -13.61 6.93
N SER A 327 -1.08 -12.73 5.97
CA SER A 327 -0.05 -11.83 5.42
C SER A 327 0.49 -10.87 6.48
N ILE A 328 -0.40 -10.33 7.33
CA ILE A 328 0.02 -9.37 8.38
C ILE A 328 0.97 -10.04 9.39
N PRO A 329 0.61 -11.17 10.03
CA PRO A 329 1.54 -11.90 10.89
C PRO A 329 2.89 -12.20 10.23
N ARG A 330 2.87 -12.65 8.97
CA ARG A 330 4.09 -13.02 8.22
C ARG A 330 5.01 -11.83 7.97
N MET A 331 4.49 -10.62 7.77
CA MET A 331 5.32 -9.42 7.59
C MET A 331 6.07 -9.08 8.87
N PHE A 332 5.42 -9.16 10.03
CA PHE A 332 6.09 -8.97 11.32
C PHE A 332 7.15 -10.05 11.57
N ASP A 333 6.81 -11.31 11.36
CA ASP A 333 7.74 -12.43 11.53
C ASP A 333 8.94 -12.33 10.57
N TRP A 334 8.71 -11.88 9.33
CA TRP A 334 9.80 -11.64 8.37
C TRP A 334 10.73 -10.51 8.81
N TYR A 335 10.16 -9.42 9.36
CA TYR A 335 10.96 -8.33 9.91
C TYR A 335 11.84 -8.80 11.06
N ASP A 336 11.29 -9.60 11.97
CA ASP A 336 12.03 -10.22 13.07
C ASP A 336 13.17 -11.12 12.55
N ASP A 337 12.88 -11.97 11.59
CA ASP A 337 13.86 -12.93 11.04
C ASP A 337 15.05 -12.24 10.37
N ILE A 338 14.84 -11.14 9.64
CA ILE A 338 15.94 -10.38 9.02
C ILE A 338 16.71 -9.56 10.06
N GLY A 339 16.06 -9.10 11.11
CA GLY A 339 16.70 -8.43 12.24
C GLY A 339 17.56 -9.40 13.06
N ASP A 340 17.09 -10.63 13.29
CA ASP A 340 17.84 -11.68 13.99
C ASP A 340 19.13 -12.04 13.24
N LYS A 341 19.07 -12.20 11.92
CA LYS A 341 20.26 -12.40 11.09
C LYS A 341 21.28 -11.28 11.22
N THR A 342 20.79 -10.04 11.28
CA THR A 342 21.66 -8.87 11.49
C THR A 342 22.34 -8.93 12.85
N ARG A 343 21.63 -9.35 13.90
CA ARG A 343 22.19 -9.55 15.26
C ARG A 343 23.25 -10.65 15.29
N GLU A 344 23.08 -11.71 14.50
CA GLU A 344 24.04 -12.79 14.34
C GLU A 344 25.29 -12.40 13.53
N GLY A 345 25.32 -11.18 13.00
CA GLY A 345 26.45 -10.67 12.20
C GLY A 345 26.53 -11.25 10.78
N ILE A 346 25.44 -11.84 10.29
CA ILE A 346 25.33 -12.30 8.91
C ILE A 346 25.35 -11.09 7.98
N THR A 347 26.08 -11.19 6.86
CA THR A 347 26.16 -10.15 5.83
C THR A 347 25.66 -10.73 4.51
N ASP A 348 24.41 -10.45 4.17
CA ASP A 348 23.74 -10.91 2.96
C ASP A 348 22.68 -9.88 2.49
N ASP A 349 21.91 -10.23 1.46
CA ASP A 349 20.83 -9.37 0.95
C ASP A 349 19.70 -9.15 1.99
N PHE A 350 19.52 -10.05 2.96
CA PHE A 350 18.51 -9.88 4.02
C PHE A 350 18.93 -8.85 5.06
N THR A 351 20.21 -8.85 5.45
CA THR A 351 20.73 -7.83 6.37
C THR A 351 20.83 -6.47 5.68
N ARG A 352 21.13 -6.44 4.38
CA ARG A 352 21.02 -5.21 3.57
C ARG A 352 19.57 -4.72 3.54
N LEU A 353 18.61 -5.60 3.32
CA LEU A 353 17.18 -5.27 3.36
C LEU A 353 16.80 -4.71 4.73
N PHE A 354 17.23 -5.35 5.85
CA PHE A 354 16.96 -4.84 7.18
C PHE A 354 17.48 -3.40 7.37
N ALA A 355 18.72 -3.12 6.97
CA ALA A 355 19.29 -1.78 7.01
C ALA A 355 18.45 -0.76 6.23
N LEU A 356 17.95 -1.14 5.05
CA LEU A 356 17.10 -0.30 4.20
C LEU A 356 15.66 -0.13 4.73
N THR A 357 15.22 -0.94 5.70
CA THR A 357 13.92 -0.74 6.38
C THR A 357 14.00 0.29 7.48
N GLN A 358 15.19 0.63 7.98
CA GLN A 358 15.35 1.66 9.01
C GLN A 358 15.02 3.04 8.43
N LEU A 359 14.35 3.87 9.23
CA LEU A 359 13.95 5.18 8.74
C LEU A 359 15.14 6.15 8.68
N PRO A 360 15.24 6.97 7.64
CA PRO A 360 16.29 7.97 7.56
C PRO A 360 16.27 8.92 8.78
N GLY A 361 17.44 9.12 9.41
CA GLY A 361 17.59 10.01 10.57
C GLY A 361 17.30 9.37 11.92
N GLU A 362 16.76 8.16 11.98
CA GLU A 362 16.70 7.37 13.21
C GLU A 362 18.08 6.74 13.48
N GLN A 363 18.46 6.61 14.77
CA GLN A 363 19.64 5.81 15.10
C GLN A 363 19.40 4.40 14.58
N ALA A 364 20.27 3.96 13.68
CA ALA A 364 20.19 2.61 13.14
C ALA A 364 20.23 1.63 14.32
N THR A 365 19.10 0.98 14.58
CA THR A 365 19.04 -0.10 15.56
C THR A 365 19.87 -1.25 14.99
N PRO A 366 20.97 -1.67 15.63
CA PRO A 366 21.87 -2.68 15.05
C PRO A 366 21.19 -4.04 14.88
N ALA A 367 20.05 -4.25 15.52
CA ALA A 367 19.21 -5.45 15.42
C ALA A 367 17.83 -5.18 16.02
N THR A 368 16.83 -5.99 15.67
CA THR A 368 15.53 -5.95 16.37
C THR A 368 15.71 -6.38 17.84
N PRO A 369 15.03 -5.74 18.79
CA PRO A 369 14.91 -6.26 20.16
C PRO A 369 14.28 -7.66 20.14
N TRP A 370 14.57 -8.48 21.15
CA TRP A 370 13.84 -9.74 21.31
C TRP A 370 12.35 -9.46 21.50
N GLN A 371 11.51 -10.28 20.85
CA GLN A 371 10.07 -10.16 20.99
C GLN A 371 9.32 -11.45 20.64
N LEU A 372 8.08 -11.54 21.12
CA LEU A 372 7.16 -12.61 20.75
C LEU A 372 6.73 -12.48 19.29
N ARG A 373 6.51 -13.61 18.61
CA ARG A 373 5.93 -13.63 17.27
C ARG A 373 4.54 -13.00 17.26
N PHE A 374 4.16 -12.39 16.14
CA PHE A 374 2.94 -11.62 16.05
C PHE A 374 1.68 -12.42 16.45
N LEU A 375 1.54 -13.67 16.00
CA LEU A 375 0.39 -14.50 16.37
C LEU A 375 0.37 -14.89 17.85
N GLN A 376 1.52 -14.97 18.53
CA GLN A 376 1.56 -15.17 19.98
C GLN A 376 1.00 -13.95 20.70
N VAL A 377 1.42 -12.76 20.29
CA VAL A 377 0.87 -11.51 20.84
C VAL A 377 -0.62 -11.39 20.54
N ALA A 378 -1.03 -11.65 19.30
CA ALA A 378 -2.45 -11.63 18.90
C ALA A 378 -3.30 -12.61 19.72
N PHE A 379 -2.75 -13.76 20.08
CA PHE A 379 -3.39 -14.70 20.99
C PHE A 379 -3.50 -14.12 22.42
N MET A 380 -2.40 -13.64 22.98
CA MET A 380 -2.32 -13.19 24.38
C MET A 380 -3.22 -11.98 24.65
N VAL A 381 -3.30 -11.02 23.71
CA VAL A 381 -4.13 -9.81 23.91
C VAL A 381 -5.64 -10.09 23.96
N GLN A 382 -6.10 -11.28 23.58
CA GLN A 382 -7.48 -11.73 23.69
C GLN A 382 -7.79 -12.45 25.01
N MET A 383 -6.75 -12.70 25.85
CA MET A 383 -6.88 -13.39 27.12
C MET A 383 -7.03 -12.39 28.27
N PRO A 384 -8.23 -12.29 28.89
CA PRO A 384 -8.49 -11.26 29.92
C PRO A 384 -7.63 -11.43 31.20
N HIS A 385 -7.08 -12.61 31.42
CA HIS A 385 -6.31 -12.94 32.62
C HIS A 385 -4.79 -12.91 32.41
N MET A 386 -4.33 -12.65 31.19
CA MET A 386 -2.91 -12.64 30.88
C MET A 386 -2.31 -11.25 31.01
N ASN A 387 -1.19 -11.18 31.72
CA ASN A 387 -0.33 -10.02 31.65
C ASN A 387 0.73 -10.23 30.56
N LEU A 388 0.57 -9.54 29.44
CA LEU A 388 1.41 -9.70 28.25
C LEU A 388 2.91 -9.59 28.56
N LEU A 389 3.32 -8.63 29.39
CA LEU A 389 4.73 -8.42 29.75
C LEU A 389 5.27 -9.58 30.58
N GLN A 390 4.51 -10.05 31.57
CA GLN A 390 4.91 -11.19 32.41
C GLN A 390 5.04 -12.47 31.59
N GLU A 391 4.09 -12.76 30.72
CA GLU A 391 4.15 -13.93 29.84
C GLU A 391 5.33 -13.88 28.87
N ALA A 392 5.62 -12.68 28.34
CA ALA A 392 6.79 -12.48 27.48
C ALA A 392 8.10 -12.75 28.24
N GLU A 393 8.22 -12.31 29.51
CA GLU A 393 9.38 -12.62 30.37
C GLU A 393 9.52 -14.11 30.63
N VAL A 394 8.41 -14.83 30.82
CA VAL A 394 8.41 -16.30 30.97
C VAL A 394 8.92 -16.97 29.69
N VAL A 395 8.41 -16.57 28.52
CA VAL A 395 8.84 -17.14 27.23
C VAL A 395 10.32 -16.82 26.93
N LYS A 396 10.75 -15.60 27.26
CA LYS A 396 12.14 -15.17 27.09
C LYS A 396 13.10 -15.87 28.05
N GLY A 397 12.63 -16.24 29.24
CA GLY A 397 13.43 -16.79 30.34
C GLY A 397 14.25 -15.74 31.11
N SER A 398 13.97 -14.44 30.90
CA SER A 398 14.63 -13.32 31.61
C SER A 398 13.74 -12.07 31.56
N ALA A 399 14.04 -11.07 32.41
CA ALA A 399 13.34 -9.79 32.37
C ALA A 399 13.47 -9.09 31.01
N LEU A 400 12.42 -8.40 30.59
CA LEU A 400 12.42 -7.56 29.40
C LEU A 400 13.17 -6.25 29.65
N THR A 401 13.96 -5.81 28.67
CA THR A 401 14.51 -4.45 28.65
C THR A 401 13.40 -3.41 28.40
N SER A 402 13.71 -2.13 28.58
CA SER A 402 12.73 -1.06 28.29
C SER A 402 12.32 -1.05 26.80
N GLU A 403 13.29 -1.22 25.92
CA GLU A 403 13.07 -1.25 24.47
C GLU A 403 12.20 -2.46 24.05
N GLU A 404 12.45 -3.64 24.63
CA GLU A 404 11.65 -4.85 24.37
C GLU A 404 10.20 -4.68 24.85
N LYS A 405 9.98 -3.97 25.98
CA LYS A 405 8.65 -3.66 26.47
C LYS A 405 7.91 -2.73 25.51
N GLU A 406 8.54 -1.63 25.11
CA GLU A 406 7.96 -0.66 24.17
C GLU A 406 7.60 -1.32 22.84
N THR A 407 8.49 -2.14 22.29
CA THR A 407 8.25 -2.87 21.03
C THR A 407 7.11 -3.88 21.17
N LEU A 408 7.03 -4.58 22.30
CA LEU A 408 5.96 -5.55 22.56
C LEU A 408 4.60 -4.86 22.73
N GLU A 409 4.56 -3.73 23.44
CA GLU A 409 3.35 -2.92 23.62
C GLU A 409 2.87 -2.35 22.29
N GLU A 410 3.79 -1.83 21.45
CA GLU A 410 3.46 -1.39 20.09
C GLU A 410 2.89 -2.54 19.25
N ARG A 411 3.55 -3.71 19.26
CA ARG A 411 3.06 -4.91 18.53
C ARG A 411 1.66 -5.32 19.01
N ALA A 412 1.37 -5.19 20.31
CA ALA A 412 0.06 -5.48 20.86
C ALA A 412 -1.03 -4.55 20.31
N LEU A 413 -0.73 -3.26 20.07
CA LEU A 413 -1.67 -2.33 19.45
C LEU A 413 -2.01 -2.76 18.01
N TYR A 414 -1.01 -3.11 17.22
CA TYR A 414 -1.23 -3.60 15.85
C TYR A 414 -1.96 -4.95 15.82
N ALA A 415 -1.66 -5.84 16.76
CA ALA A 415 -2.36 -7.12 16.88
C ALA A 415 -3.84 -6.93 17.22
N LYS A 416 -4.17 -6.05 18.15
CA LYS A 416 -5.57 -5.71 18.49
C LYS A 416 -6.28 -5.10 17.30
N TYR A 417 -5.66 -4.11 16.62
CA TYR A 417 -6.25 -3.48 15.45
C TYR A 417 -6.53 -4.49 14.33
N TRP A 418 -5.57 -5.38 14.03
CA TRP A 418 -5.76 -6.44 13.04
C TRP A 418 -6.89 -7.40 13.44
N LEU A 419 -6.94 -7.83 14.71
CA LEU A 419 -7.98 -8.72 15.24
C LEU A 419 -9.38 -8.10 15.11
N GLU A 420 -9.51 -6.81 15.36
CA GLU A 420 -10.79 -6.10 15.32
C GLU A 420 -11.26 -5.85 13.88
N THR A 421 -10.34 -5.63 12.94
CA THR A 421 -10.70 -5.14 11.60
C THR A 421 -10.63 -6.20 10.51
N TYR A 422 -9.60 -7.05 10.49
CA TYR A 422 -9.30 -7.90 9.34
C TYR A 422 -9.09 -9.37 9.66
N ALA A 423 -8.62 -9.71 10.86
CA ALA A 423 -8.18 -11.07 11.17
C ALA A 423 -9.25 -12.12 10.80
N PRO A 424 -8.85 -13.24 10.17
CA PRO A 424 -9.76 -14.33 9.90
C PRO A 424 -10.35 -14.88 11.21
N GLU A 425 -11.53 -15.45 11.10
CA GLU A 425 -12.28 -15.94 12.26
C GLU A 425 -11.48 -16.93 13.12
N GLN A 426 -10.63 -17.72 12.51
CA GLN A 426 -9.77 -18.69 13.22
C GLN A 426 -8.80 -18.05 14.23
N HIS A 427 -8.44 -16.78 14.07
CA HIS A 427 -7.56 -16.04 14.97
C HIS A 427 -8.33 -15.20 15.99
N ARG A 428 -9.63 -15.04 15.82
CA ARG A 428 -10.49 -14.27 16.74
C ARG A 428 -11.27 -15.22 17.63
N PHE A 429 -11.25 -15.01 18.93
CA PHE A 429 -12.04 -15.79 19.90
C PHE A 429 -12.34 -14.93 21.14
N ILE A 430 -13.37 -15.34 21.85
CA ILE A 430 -13.76 -14.75 23.13
C ILE A 430 -13.83 -15.87 24.14
N LEU A 431 -13.00 -15.79 25.20
CA LEU A 431 -13.03 -16.73 26.30
C LEU A 431 -14.38 -16.60 27.04
N GLN A 432 -15.13 -17.69 27.06
CA GLN A 432 -16.42 -17.74 27.74
C GLN A 432 -16.21 -17.79 29.26
N GLN A 433 -16.69 -16.80 29.98
CA GLN A 433 -16.59 -16.75 31.45
C GLN A 433 -17.56 -17.72 32.10
N GLU A 434 -18.75 -17.88 31.54
CA GLU A 434 -19.77 -18.83 31.97
C GLU A 434 -19.70 -20.09 31.10
N MET A 435 -20.24 -21.21 31.61
CA MET A 435 -20.33 -22.47 30.87
C MET A 435 -21.28 -22.32 29.69
N PRO A 436 -20.82 -22.49 28.42
CA PRO A 436 -21.69 -22.47 27.26
C PRO A 436 -22.65 -23.67 27.27
N GLU A 437 -23.81 -23.52 26.62
CA GLU A 437 -24.66 -24.64 26.32
C GLU A 437 -24.00 -25.55 25.27
N VAL A 438 -23.51 -26.71 25.70
CA VAL A 438 -22.84 -27.69 24.84
C VAL A 438 -23.43 -29.07 25.01
N SER A 439 -23.53 -29.81 23.92
CA SER A 439 -23.94 -31.22 23.92
C SER A 439 -22.71 -32.08 23.58
N LEU A 440 -22.19 -32.77 24.59
CA LEU A 440 -21.03 -33.64 24.46
C LEU A 440 -21.41 -35.09 24.41
N THR A 441 -20.74 -35.88 23.57
CA THR A 441 -20.87 -37.34 23.54
C THR A 441 -20.19 -37.95 24.75
N ASP A 442 -20.55 -39.18 25.12
CA ASP A 442 -19.91 -39.92 26.21
C ASP A 442 -18.40 -40.09 25.96
N THR A 443 -18.00 -40.29 24.72
CA THR A 443 -16.60 -40.39 24.33
C THR A 443 -15.84 -39.07 24.58
N GLN A 444 -16.43 -37.95 24.24
CA GLN A 444 -15.89 -36.62 24.54
C GLN A 444 -15.79 -36.38 26.05
N LYS A 445 -16.82 -36.68 26.80
CA LYS A 445 -16.83 -36.59 28.27
C LYS A 445 -15.71 -37.43 28.90
N ASN A 446 -15.50 -38.66 28.43
CA ASN A 446 -14.43 -39.54 28.94
C ASN A 446 -13.03 -38.96 28.64
N ALA A 447 -12.81 -38.43 27.45
CA ALA A 447 -11.53 -37.77 27.11
C ALA A 447 -11.26 -36.52 27.96
N LEU A 448 -12.30 -35.72 28.21
CA LEU A 448 -12.23 -34.52 29.05
C LEU A 448 -12.00 -34.87 30.55
N LYS A 449 -12.57 -35.96 31.05
CA LYS A 449 -12.28 -36.49 32.40
C LYS A 449 -10.83 -36.89 32.55
N ALA A 450 -10.26 -37.58 31.56
CA ALA A 450 -8.87 -37.95 31.57
C ALA A 450 -7.93 -36.72 31.51
N LEU A 451 -8.32 -35.71 30.75
CA LEU A 451 -7.61 -34.42 30.71
C LEU A 451 -7.70 -33.67 32.05
N HIS A 452 -8.89 -33.66 32.69
CA HIS A 452 -9.10 -33.08 34.02
C HIS A 452 -8.16 -33.71 35.07
N ILE A 453 -8.06 -35.04 35.11
CA ILE A 453 -7.19 -35.76 36.03
C ILE A 453 -5.73 -35.34 35.79
N PHE A 454 -5.27 -35.36 34.53
CA PHE A 454 -3.91 -35.00 34.18
C PHE A 454 -3.52 -33.56 34.60
N ILE A 455 -4.43 -32.59 34.38
CA ILE A 455 -4.23 -31.19 34.80
C ILE A 455 -4.33 -31.06 36.32
N GLY A 456 -5.17 -31.91 36.96
CA GLY A 456 -5.38 -31.92 38.41
C GLY A 456 -4.15 -32.34 39.24
N GLU A 457 -3.23 -33.13 38.68
CA GLU A 457 -2.02 -33.59 39.38
C GLU A 457 -1.01 -32.47 39.65
N GLN A 458 -0.73 -31.65 38.66
CA GLN A 458 0.20 -30.51 38.75
C GLN A 458 -0.04 -29.49 37.61
N ALA A 459 0.59 -28.31 37.70
CA ALA A 459 0.64 -27.37 36.59
C ALA A 459 1.41 -28.01 35.41
N ARG A 460 0.90 -27.81 34.19
CA ARG A 460 1.45 -28.41 32.96
C ARG A 460 1.84 -27.32 31.96
N SER A 461 2.94 -27.53 31.27
CA SER A 461 3.33 -26.70 30.13
C SER A 461 2.43 -26.92 28.92
N GLY A 462 2.47 -25.99 27.96
CA GLY A 462 1.74 -26.14 26.69
C GLY A 462 2.17 -27.37 25.89
N GLU A 463 3.46 -27.75 25.98
CA GLU A 463 4.02 -28.94 25.32
C GLU A 463 3.51 -30.23 25.96
N GLU A 464 3.53 -30.29 27.32
CA GLU A 464 2.98 -31.46 28.05
C GLU A 464 1.48 -31.65 27.74
N LEU A 465 0.70 -30.56 27.75
CA LEU A 465 -0.71 -30.63 27.40
C LEU A 465 -0.91 -31.02 25.95
N HIS A 466 -0.09 -30.52 25.03
CA HIS A 466 -0.18 -30.90 23.64
C HIS A 466 0.13 -32.41 23.44
N ALA A 467 1.18 -32.90 24.08
CA ALA A 467 1.53 -34.33 24.07
C ALA A 467 0.37 -35.18 24.64
N ARG A 468 -0.17 -34.77 25.80
CA ARG A 468 -1.28 -35.48 26.45
C ARG A 468 -2.54 -35.53 25.57
N LEU A 469 -2.88 -34.44 24.91
CA LEU A 469 -4.01 -34.42 23.97
C LEU A 469 -3.79 -35.37 22.78
N HIS A 470 -2.56 -35.61 22.38
CA HIS A 470 -2.22 -36.62 21.36
C HIS A 470 -2.31 -38.06 21.87
N GLU A 471 -1.92 -38.34 23.12
CA GLU A 471 -2.05 -39.63 23.76
C GLU A 471 -3.52 -40.03 23.98
N LEU A 472 -4.34 -39.10 24.42
CA LEU A 472 -5.78 -39.30 24.66
C LEU A 472 -6.54 -39.82 23.44
N LYS A 473 -6.10 -39.48 22.23
CA LYS A 473 -6.70 -40.00 20.99
C LYS A 473 -6.51 -41.51 20.83
N THR A 474 -5.47 -42.08 21.47
CA THR A 474 -5.18 -43.51 21.42
C THR A 474 -5.80 -44.24 22.60
N GLU A 475 -5.85 -43.62 23.77
CA GLU A 475 -6.43 -44.19 25.00
C GLU A 475 -7.96 -44.20 24.97
N VAL A 476 -8.55 -43.15 24.44
CA VAL A 476 -10.00 -42.99 24.23
C VAL A 476 -10.23 -43.05 22.73
N PRO A 477 -11.12 -43.92 22.21
CA PRO A 477 -11.35 -44.03 20.77
C PRO A 477 -12.15 -42.80 20.27
N ILE A 478 -11.43 -41.63 20.20
CA ILE A 478 -12.00 -40.35 19.80
C ILE A 478 -11.21 -39.78 18.61
N GLU A 479 -11.93 -39.32 17.62
CA GLU A 479 -11.29 -38.60 16.50
C GLU A 479 -10.67 -37.27 16.98
N PRO A 480 -9.47 -36.91 16.50
CA PRO A 480 -8.80 -35.66 16.89
C PRO A 480 -9.69 -34.43 16.79
N LYS A 481 -10.44 -34.33 15.71
CA LYS A 481 -11.36 -33.21 15.46
C LYS A 481 -12.46 -33.12 16.52
N GLU A 482 -12.96 -34.24 17.02
CA GLU A 482 -14.02 -34.30 18.03
C GLU A 482 -13.50 -33.86 19.40
N LEU A 483 -12.29 -34.30 19.80
CA LEU A 483 -11.66 -33.89 21.05
C LEU A 483 -11.38 -32.39 21.06
N PHE A 484 -10.75 -31.86 20.02
CA PHE A 484 -10.46 -30.44 19.95
C PHE A 484 -11.74 -29.59 19.88
N SER A 485 -12.75 -30.03 19.12
CA SER A 485 -14.04 -29.37 19.06
C SER A 485 -14.71 -29.29 20.43
N ALA A 486 -14.66 -30.36 21.23
CA ALA A 486 -15.21 -30.34 22.59
C ALA A 486 -14.51 -29.27 23.45
N ILE A 487 -13.16 -29.24 23.46
CA ILE A 487 -12.40 -28.22 24.19
C ILE A 487 -12.82 -26.82 23.77
N TYR A 488 -12.83 -26.52 22.47
CA TYR A 488 -13.17 -25.16 22.00
C TYR A 488 -14.63 -24.80 22.27
N GLN A 489 -15.56 -25.74 22.20
CA GLN A 489 -16.95 -25.49 22.57
C GLN A 489 -17.07 -25.06 24.03
N LEU A 490 -16.34 -25.71 24.94
CA LEU A 490 -16.37 -25.40 26.36
C LEU A 490 -15.81 -24.03 26.71
N PHE A 491 -14.75 -23.63 26.05
CA PHE A 491 -14.03 -22.41 26.43
C PHE A 491 -14.31 -21.22 25.51
N LEU A 492 -14.68 -21.47 24.24
CA LEU A 492 -14.81 -20.44 23.22
C LEU A 492 -16.19 -20.41 22.56
N ALA A 493 -17.10 -21.32 22.90
CA ALA A 493 -18.40 -21.54 22.24
C ALA A 493 -18.27 -21.78 20.71
N ARG A 494 -17.20 -22.46 20.28
CA ARG A 494 -16.83 -22.69 18.88
C ARG A 494 -16.30 -24.11 18.67
N THR A 495 -16.21 -24.55 17.40
CA THR A 495 -15.71 -25.88 17.06
C THR A 495 -14.22 -25.90 16.70
N SER A 496 -13.57 -24.73 16.65
CA SER A 496 -12.18 -24.55 16.34
C SER A 496 -11.57 -23.38 17.11
N GLY A 497 -10.25 -23.37 17.29
CA GLY A 497 -9.55 -22.34 18.05
C GLY A 497 -8.02 -22.46 17.93
N PRO A 498 -7.27 -21.77 18.81
CA PRO A 498 -5.81 -21.83 18.84
C PRO A 498 -5.30 -23.22 19.23
N LYS A 499 -3.97 -23.47 19.17
CA LYS A 499 -3.40 -24.76 19.56
C LYS A 499 -3.81 -25.12 20.99
N ALA A 500 -4.65 -26.16 21.14
CA ALA A 500 -5.38 -26.47 22.38
C ALA A 500 -4.47 -26.66 23.61
N GLY A 501 -3.30 -27.32 23.47
CA GLY A 501 -2.37 -27.50 24.60
C GLY A 501 -1.83 -26.17 25.13
N TRP A 502 -1.38 -25.29 24.24
CA TRP A 502 -0.94 -23.95 24.63
C TRP A 502 -2.09 -23.07 25.12
N PHE A 503 -3.25 -23.17 24.50
CA PHE A 503 -4.45 -22.45 24.95
C PHE A 503 -4.82 -22.80 26.40
N LEU A 504 -4.84 -24.08 26.74
CA LEU A 504 -5.19 -24.53 28.09
C LEU A 504 -4.10 -24.19 29.12
N SER A 505 -2.81 -24.18 28.71
CA SER A 505 -1.70 -23.89 29.64
C SER A 505 -1.67 -22.42 30.12
N VAL A 506 -2.22 -21.50 29.32
CA VAL A 506 -2.23 -20.06 29.64
C VAL A 506 -3.50 -19.64 30.41
N LEU A 507 -4.46 -20.53 30.56
CA LEU A 507 -5.64 -20.28 31.38
C LEU A 507 -5.37 -20.58 32.85
N PRO A 508 -6.01 -19.86 33.81
CA PRO A 508 -5.91 -20.23 35.23
C PRO A 508 -6.29 -21.69 35.43
N ARG A 509 -5.40 -22.46 36.04
CA ARG A 509 -5.57 -23.92 36.22
C ARG A 509 -6.91 -24.24 36.89
N GLU A 510 -7.29 -23.49 37.91
CA GLU A 510 -8.56 -23.66 38.62
C GLU A 510 -9.76 -23.45 37.70
N PHE A 511 -9.70 -22.45 36.83
CA PHE A 511 -10.76 -22.21 35.82
C PHE A 511 -10.87 -23.37 34.83
N VAL A 512 -9.74 -23.93 34.38
CA VAL A 512 -9.75 -25.09 33.47
C VAL A 512 -10.35 -26.30 34.16
N LEU A 513 -9.93 -26.60 35.39
CA LEU A 513 -10.43 -27.73 36.17
C LEU A 513 -11.94 -27.61 36.41
N GLN A 514 -12.40 -26.46 36.87
CA GLN A 514 -13.81 -26.20 37.09
C GLN A 514 -14.62 -26.42 35.82
N ARG A 515 -14.17 -25.86 34.68
CA ARG A 515 -14.86 -25.96 33.40
C ARG A 515 -14.95 -27.40 32.88
N LEU A 516 -13.89 -28.17 33.06
CA LEU A 516 -13.85 -29.58 32.68
C LEU A 516 -14.75 -30.43 33.59
N GLU A 517 -14.82 -30.12 34.88
CA GLU A 517 -15.71 -30.78 35.85
C GLU A 517 -17.19 -30.53 35.51
N GLU A 518 -17.56 -29.25 35.31
CA GLU A 518 -18.92 -28.86 34.91
C GLU A 518 -19.37 -29.56 33.62
N ALA A 519 -18.48 -29.68 32.63
CA ALA A 519 -18.76 -30.29 31.33
C ALA A 519 -18.93 -31.82 31.40
N THR A 520 -18.40 -32.47 32.42
CA THR A 520 -18.34 -33.94 32.53
C THR A 520 -19.23 -34.48 33.66
N ALA A 521 -19.90 -33.61 34.40
CA ALA A 521 -20.91 -33.91 35.40
C ALA A 521 -22.26 -34.48 34.77
#